data_1925fe00d0eee23530c224c9e82cdd81
#
_entry.id   1925fe00d0eee23530c224c9e82cdd81
#
_cell.length_a   1.000
_cell.length_b   1.000
_cell.length_c   1.000
_cell.angle_alpha   90.00
_cell.angle_beta   90.00
_cell.angle_gamma   90.00
#
_symmetry.space_group_name_H-M   'P 1'
#
loop_
_entity.id
_entity.type
_entity.pdbx_description
1 polymer ?
#
loop_
_entity_poly.entity_id
_entity_poly.type
_entity_poly.pdbx_seq_one_letter_code
_entity_poly.pdbx_strand_id
1 'polypeptide(L)'
;MQRYFIHMAYNGSRYYGYQIQPNAPSIQATLEQCLSLKLGQKVEITGCGRTDAGVHARNYYAHFDFEKGIPDVEKLTHQLNAFLPEDIVIYRIMPVANDLHARFDAVARTYHYYITRTKNPFHTHDAYFLYGDLDVKRMQEAANLLFEYEDFTSFSKVHTQVKTNNCKIMETRWFEQDGLLVFRIKADRFLRN
;
A
#
# COMPACT_ATOMS: atom_id res chain seq x y z
N MET A 1 23.13 -15.14 -2.48
CA MET A 1 21.88 -14.39 -2.74
C MET A 1 21.73 -13.35 -1.64
N GLN A 2 21.49 -12.09 -1.98
CA GLN A 2 21.32 -10.99 -1.06
C GLN A 2 19.89 -10.44 -1.20
N ARG A 3 19.19 -10.23 -0.08
CA ARG A 3 17.87 -9.60 -0.05
C ARG A 3 17.97 -8.10 0.03
N TYR A 4 17.09 -7.43 -0.72
CA TYR A 4 16.96 -5.98 -0.74
C TYR A 4 15.52 -5.58 -0.46
N PHE A 5 15.33 -4.61 0.42
CA PHE A 5 14.04 -3.93 0.57
C PHE A 5 14.00 -2.69 -0.32
N ILE A 6 12.82 -2.45 -0.87
CA ILE A 6 12.46 -1.25 -1.62
C ILE A 6 11.48 -0.45 -0.76
N HIS A 7 11.82 0.77 -0.41
CA HIS A 7 10.91 1.75 0.18
C HIS A 7 10.43 2.68 -0.93
N MET A 8 9.11 2.78 -1.13
CA MET A 8 8.53 3.47 -2.28
C MET A 8 7.16 4.07 -1.98
N ALA A 9 6.69 4.92 -2.91
CA ALA A 9 5.32 5.39 -3.00
C ALA A 9 4.79 5.22 -4.43
N TYR A 10 3.46 5.19 -4.56
CA TYR A 10 2.82 5.20 -5.87
C TYR A 10 1.41 5.80 -5.82
N ASN A 11 1.03 6.41 -6.94
CA ASN A 11 -0.34 6.77 -7.25
C ASN A 11 -0.98 5.62 -8.05
N GLY A 12 -1.95 4.94 -7.44
CA GLY A 12 -2.58 3.74 -8.00
C GLY A 12 -3.68 4.01 -9.03
N SER A 13 -4.01 5.26 -9.35
CA SER A 13 -5.17 5.61 -10.21
C SER A 13 -5.16 4.92 -11.57
N ARG A 14 -3.99 4.66 -12.15
CA ARG A 14 -3.81 4.02 -13.45
C ARG A 14 -3.58 2.51 -13.38
N TYR A 15 -3.67 1.90 -12.18
CA TYR A 15 -3.32 0.50 -11.95
C TYR A 15 -4.49 -0.29 -11.38
N TYR A 16 -4.57 -1.54 -11.78
CA TYR A 16 -5.54 -2.51 -11.23
C TYR A 16 -5.06 -3.15 -9.93
N GLY A 17 -4.38 -2.34 -9.10
CA GLY A 17 -3.82 -2.70 -7.81
C GLY A 17 -2.33 -3.03 -7.87
N TYR A 18 -1.82 -3.48 -6.72
CA TYR A 18 -0.40 -3.80 -6.58
C TYR A 18 -0.01 -5.08 -7.32
N GLN A 19 -0.74 -6.17 -7.09
CA GLN A 19 -0.35 -7.52 -7.54
C GLN A 19 -0.57 -7.70 -9.04
N ILE A 20 0.36 -8.43 -9.69
CA ILE A 20 0.25 -8.85 -11.08
C ILE A 20 -1.05 -9.60 -11.32
N GLN A 21 -1.78 -9.19 -12.35
CA GLN A 21 -3.00 -9.80 -12.84
C GLN A 21 -2.93 -9.98 -14.37
N PRO A 22 -3.58 -11.00 -14.94
CA PRO A 22 -3.64 -11.15 -16.38
C PRO A 22 -4.28 -9.93 -17.06
N ASN A 23 -3.63 -9.41 -18.11
CA ASN A 23 -4.15 -8.35 -18.98
C ASN A 23 -4.49 -7.01 -18.29
N ALA A 24 -3.86 -6.72 -17.18
CA ALA A 24 -4.08 -5.47 -16.44
C ALA A 24 -2.76 -4.87 -15.93
N PRO A 25 -2.53 -3.54 -16.09
CA PRO A 25 -1.35 -2.89 -15.53
C PRO A 25 -1.39 -2.95 -14.00
N SER A 26 -0.26 -3.31 -13.39
CA SER A 26 -0.10 -3.39 -11.93
C SER A 26 1.22 -2.77 -11.49
N ILE A 27 1.27 -2.28 -10.26
CA ILE A 27 2.49 -1.70 -9.69
C ILE A 27 3.63 -2.72 -9.68
N GLN A 28 3.35 -3.96 -9.27
CA GLN A 28 4.33 -5.03 -9.22
C GLN A 28 4.93 -5.33 -10.60
N ALA A 29 4.10 -5.47 -11.65
CA ALA A 29 4.59 -5.74 -13.00
C ALA A 29 5.52 -4.63 -13.53
N THR A 30 5.15 -3.37 -13.29
CA THR A 30 5.95 -2.20 -13.69
C THR A 30 7.31 -2.20 -13.01
N LEU A 31 7.32 -2.45 -11.68
CA LEU A 31 8.56 -2.52 -10.92
C LEU A 31 9.45 -3.69 -11.35
N GLU A 32 8.88 -4.89 -11.50
CA GLU A 32 9.62 -6.09 -11.93
C GLU A 32 10.24 -5.91 -13.31
N GLN A 33 9.49 -5.30 -14.23
CA GLN A 33 10.01 -4.99 -15.57
C GLN A 33 11.20 -4.02 -15.51
N CYS A 34 11.07 -2.91 -14.78
CA CYS A 34 12.13 -1.91 -14.65
C CYS A 34 13.37 -2.48 -13.97
N LEU A 35 13.21 -3.21 -12.87
CA LEU A 35 14.31 -3.86 -12.15
C LEU A 35 15.00 -4.91 -13.02
N SER A 36 14.24 -5.77 -13.70
CA SER A 36 14.78 -6.83 -14.55
C SER A 36 15.60 -6.27 -15.71
N LEU A 37 15.13 -5.19 -16.34
CA LEU A 37 15.87 -4.50 -17.40
C LEU A 37 17.19 -3.90 -16.87
N LYS A 38 17.16 -3.25 -15.69
CA LYS A 38 18.35 -2.62 -15.11
C LYS A 38 19.38 -3.61 -14.59
N LEU A 39 18.93 -4.72 -14.04
CA LEU A 39 19.81 -5.76 -13.49
C LEU A 39 20.21 -6.83 -14.51
N GLY A 40 19.63 -6.81 -15.71
CA GLY A 40 19.95 -7.74 -16.80
C GLY A 40 19.50 -9.19 -16.55
N GLN A 41 18.58 -9.40 -15.62
CA GLN A 41 17.98 -10.71 -15.32
C GLN A 41 16.57 -10.54 -14.74
N LYS A 42 15.74 -11.57 -14.84
CA LYS A 42 14.41 -11.58 -14.24
C LYS A 42 14.49 -11.40 -12.72
N VAL A 43 13.73 -10.42 -12.20
CA VAL A 43 13.62 -10.15 -10.77
C VAL A 43 12.14 -10.22 -10.39
N GLU A 44 11.82 -11.00 -9.38
CA GLU A 44 10.48 -11.10 -8.80
C GLU A 44 10.44 -10.30 -7.50
N ILE A 45 9.33 -9.55 -7.29
CA ILE A 45 9.18 -8.67 -6.14
C ILE A 45 8.02 -9.13 -5.26
N THR A 46 8.24 -9.16 -3.96
CA THR A 46 7.20 -9.43 -2.97
C THR A 46 6.88 -8.17 -2.19
N GLY A 47 5.65 -7.67 -2.31
CA GLY A 47 5.17 -6.49 -1.57
C GLY A 47 4.72 -6.80 -0.16
N CYS A 48 4.68 -5.77 0.70
CA CYS A 48 4.23 -5.88 2.10
C CYS A 48 2.72 -6.14 2.26
N GLY A 49 1.94 -5.96 1.19
CA GLY A 49 0.50 -6.21 1.17
C GLY A 49 -0.06 -5.98 -0.22
N ARG A 50 -1.29 -6.45 -0.44
CA ARG A 50 -2.03 -6.15 -1.67
C ARG A 50 -2.80 -4.85 -1.47
N THR A 51 -2.83 -4.01 -2.49
CA THR A 51 -3.77 -2.89 -2.60
C THR A 51 -4.68 -3.16 -3.79
N ASP A 52 -5.94 -2.77 -3.68
CA ASP A 52 -6.92 -2.91 -4.74
C ASP A 52 -6.74 -1.82 -5.82
N ALA A 53 -7.49 -1.93 -6.92
CA ALA A 53 -7.43 -0.99 -8.03
C ALA A 53 -7.67 0.45 -7.54
N GLY A 54 -6.86 1.39 -8.03
CA GLY A 54 -6.95 2.81 -7.70
C GLY A 54 -6.37 3.21 -6.34
N VAL A 55 -6.00 2.26 -5.46
CA VAL A 55 -5.46 2.59 -4.13
C VAL A 55 -4.03 3.11 -4.24
N HIS A 56 -3.77 4.25 -3.61
CA HIS A 56 -2.44 4.86 -3.52
C HIS A 56 -1.66 4.32 -2.33
N ALA A 57 -0.33 4.41 -2.38
CA ALA A 57 0.52 4.15 -1.23
C ALA A 57 1.59 5.25 -1.09
N ARG A 58 1.63 5.91 0.07
CA ARG A 58 2.63 6.94 0.39
C ARG A 58 3.87 6.36 1.05
N ASN A 59 3.74 5.18 1.65
CA ASN A 59 4.80 4.49 2.37
C ASN A 59 4.59 2.98 2.21
N TYR A 60 5.29 2.39 1.27
CA TYR A 60 5.14 0.98 0.89
C TYR A 60 6.49 0.30 0.84
N TYR A 61 6.54 -0.94 1.31
CA TYR A 61 7.74 -1.77 1.28
C TYR A 61 7.54 -3.01 0.42
N ALA A 62 8.55 -3.34 -0.34
CA ALA A 62 8.65 -4.59 -1.05
C ALA A 62 10.06 -5.17 -0.89
N HIS A 63 10.26 -6.44 -1.22
CA HIS A 63 11.61 -7.02 -1.28
C HIS A 63 11.81 -7.83 -2.55
N PHE A 64 13.06 -7.98 -2.91
CA PHE A 64 13.54 -8.88 -3.95
C PHE A 64 14.89 -9.47 -3.55
N ASP A 65 15.23 -10.57 -4.19
CA ASP A 65 16.51 -11.24 -4.01
C ASP A 65 17.36 -11.10 -5.27
N PHE A 66 18.68 -10.86 -5.09
CA PHE A 66 19.60 -10.74 -6.19
C PHE A 66 20.93 -11.44 -5.87
N GLU A 67 21.41 -12.30 -6.79
CA GLU A 67 22.59 -13.16 -6.51
C GLU A 67 23.90 -12.42 -6.51
N LYS A 68 24.12 -11.57 -7.51
CA LYS A 68 25.41 -10.91 -7.76
C LYS A 68 25.75 -9.77 -6.80
N GLY A 69 24.81 -9.42 -5.90
CA GLY A 69 24.91 -8.20 -5.13
C GLY A 69 24.76 -6.94 -5.98
N ILE A 70 24.42 -5.82 -5.36
CA ILE A 70 24.29 -4.51 -6.01
C ILE A 70 25.37 -3.60 -5.42
N PRO A 71 26.41 -3.26 -6.19
CA PRO A 71 27.55 -2.49 -5.66
C PRO A 71 27.17 -1.09 -5.20
N ASP A 72 26.19 -0.46 -5.87
CA ASP A 72 25.75 0.91 -5.61
C ASP A 72 24.22 0.97 -5.70
N VAL A 73 23.56 0.84 -4.56
CA VAL A 73 22.09 0.86 -4.45
C VAL A 73 21.51 2.26 -4.66
N GLU A 74 22.29 3.32 -4.37
CA GLU A 74 21.86 4.72 -4.57
C GLU A 74 21.81 5.04 -6.06
N LYS A 75 22.86 4.66 -6.80
CA LYS A 75 22.91 4.79 -8.26
C LYS A 75 21.79 3.99 -8.92
N LEU A 76 21.54 2.74 -8.48
CA LEU A 76 20.41 1.94 -8.98
C LEU A 76 19.09 2.63 -8.71
N THR A 77 18.88 3.15 -7.50
CA THR A 77 17.64 3.88 -7.13
C THR A 77 17.42 5.07 -8.05
N HIS A 78 18.46 5.87 -8.30
CA HIS A 78 18.38 7.02 -9.22
C HIS A 78 18.04 6.58 -10.65
N GLN A 79 18.70 5.54 -11.15
CA GLN A 79 18.48 5.01 -12.50
C GLN A 79 17.05 4.45 -12.66
N LEU A 80 16.51 3.78 -11.64
CA LEU A 80 15.15 3.27 -11.67
C LEU A 80 14.13 4.40 -11.68
N ASN A 81 14.31 5.43 -10.85
CA ASN A 81 13.41 6.59 -10.83
C ASN A 81 13.42 7.39 -12.15
N ALA A 82 14.54 7.41 -12.86
CA ALA A 82 14.61 8.03 -14.20
C ALA A 82 13.88 7.20 -15.28
N PHE A 83 13.60 5.93 -15.01
CA PHE A 83 12.98 4.99 -15.97
C PHE A 83 11.53 4.63 -15.61
N LEU A 84 11.18 4.68 -14.32
CA LEU A 84 9.82 4.45 -13.82
C LEU A 84 8.86 5.54 -14.30
N PRO A 85 7.57 5.21 -14.50
CA PRO A 85 6.54 6.21 -14.71
C PRO A 85 6.46 7.19 -13.53
N GLU A 86 6.00 8.41 -13.80
CA GLU A 86 5.90 9.51 -12.81
C GLU A 86 5.04 9.22 -11.58
N ASP A 87 4.17 8.23 -11.67
CA ASP A 87 3.27 7.79 -10.60
C ASP A 87 3.86 6.73 -9.67
N ILE A 88 5.13 6.33 -9.88
CA ILE A 88 5.86 5.42 -8.99
C ILE A 88 7.23 6.03 -8.66
N VAL A 89 7.54 6.12 -7.37
CA VAL A 89 8.86 6.58 -6.90
C VAL A 89 9.46 5.60 -5.90
N ILE A 90 10.75 5.30 -6.08
CA ILE A 90 11.55 4.57 -5.12
C ILE A 90 12.34 5.58 -4.28
N TYR A 91 12.09 5.62 -2.98
CA TYR A 91 12.82 6.48 -2.05
C TYR A 91 14.19 5.88 -1.72
N ARG A 92 14.23 4.56 -1.53
CA ARG A 92 15.47 3.87 -1.15
C ARG A 92 15.41 2.37 -1.45
N ILE A 93 16.54 1.81 -1.86
CA ILE A 93 16.82 0.38 -1.88
C ILE A 93 17.86 0.08 -0.79
N MET A 94 17.64 -0.96 0.02
CA MET A 94 18.51 -1.29 1.15
C MET A 94 18.79 -2.78 1.20
N PRO A 95 20.05 -3.20 1.35
CA PRO A 95 20.34 -4.59 1.70
C PRO A 95 19.81 -4.87 3.11
N VAL A 96 19.22 -6.04 3.29
CA VAL A 96 18.67 -6.49 4.56
C VAL A 96 19.07 -7.95 4.82
N ALA A 97 18.85 -8.45 6.04
CA ALA A 97 19.05 -9.86 6.34
C ALA A 97 18.13 -10.74 5.46
N ASN A 98 18.64 -11.88 5.01
CA ASN A 98 17.96 -12.72 4.02
C ASN A 98 16.70 -13.41 4.55
N ASP A 99 16.50 -13.46 5.85
CA ASP A 99 15.32 -13.99 6.52
C ASP A 99 14.17 -12.95 6.65
N LEU A 100 14.46 -11.66 6.48
CA LEU A 100 13.44 -10.62 6.55
C LEU A 100 12.49 -10.67 5.35
N HIS A 101 11.19 -10.54 5.62
CA HIS A 101 10.14 -10.66 4.61
C HIS A 101 9.17 -9.47 4.67
N ALA A 102 9.12 -8.65 3.61
CA ALA A 102 8.33 -7.40 3.58
C ALA A 102 6.86 -7.58 4.02
N ARG A 103 6.24 -8.73 3.74
CA ARG A 103 4.84 -9.00 4.08
C ARG A 103 4.66 -9.54 5.50
N PHE A 104 5.51 -10.48 5.92
CA PHE A 104 5.30 -11.20 7.17
C PHE A 104 5.89 -10.48 8.39
N ASP A 105 6.95 -9.70 8.20
CA ASP A 105 7.56 -8.90 9.25
C ASP A 105 6.94 -7.49 9.37
N ALA A 106 5.97 -7.16 8.52
CA ALA A 106 5.22 -5.93 8.66
C ALA A 106 4.31 -6.00 9.90
N VAL A 107 4.64 -5.22 10.91
CA VAL A 107 3.94 -5.20 12.20
C VAL A 107 2.58 -4.52 12.17
N ALA A 108 2.37 -3.60 11.21
CA ALA A 108 1.10 -2.89 11.05
C ALA A 108 0.93 -2.34 9.64
N ARG A 109 -0.32 -2.05 9.28
CA ARG A 109 -0.72 -1.30 8.09
C ARG A 109 -1.60 -0.15 8.53
N THR A 110 -1.45 1.00 7.88
CA THR A 110 -2.26 2.18 8.15
C THR A 110 -2.93 2.60 6.85
N TYR A 111 -4.23 2.79 6.89
CA TYR A 111 -5.00 3.35 5.78
C TYR A 111 -5.56 4.70 6.14
N HIS A 112 -5.55 5.61 5.18
CA HIS A 112 -6.26 6.88 5.22
C HIS A 112 -7.35 6.86 4.16
N TYR A 113 -8.57 7.15 4.56
CA TYR A 113 -9.70 7.36 3.68
C TYR A 113 -10.07 8.83 3.71
N TYR A 114 -10.02 9.47 2.54
CA TYR A 114 -10.22 10.90 2.41
C TYR A 114 -11.63 11.20 1.90
N ILE A 115 -12.32 12.14 2.53
CA ILE A 115 -13.64 12.64 2.13
C ILE A 115 -13.56 14.14 1.90
N THR A 116 -14.03 14.60 0.74
CA THR A 116 -14.26 16.02 0.48
C THR A 116 -15.77 16.33 0.53
N ARG A 117 -16.13 17.44 1.18
CA ARG A 117 -17.51 17.92 1.30
C ARG A 117 -17.88 18.96 0.24
N THR A 118 -16.87 19.52 -0.41
CA THR A 118 -16.99 20.47 -1.50
C THR A 118 -16.38 19.87 -2.77
N LYS A 119 -17.05 20.08 -3.90
CA LYS A 119 -16.52 19.64 -5.19
C LYS A 119 -15.19 20.33 -5.45
N ASN A 120 -14.13 19.52 -5.59
CA ASN A 120 -12.78 20.01 -5.83
C ASN A 120 -12.13 19.21 -6.97
N PRO A 121 -11.78 19.84 -8.11
CA PRO A 121 -11.19 19.15 -9.25
C PRO A 121 -9.78 18.59 -8.95
N PHE A 122 -9.11 19.07 -7.91
CA PHE A 122 -7.77 18.60 -7.50
C PHE A 122 -7.82 17.34 -6.60
N HIS A 123 -9.02 16.95 -6.14
CA HIS A 123 -9.24 15.78 -5.29
C HIS A 123 -10.13 14.71 -5.94
N THR A 124 -10.23 14.70 -7.27
CA THR A 124 -11.09 13.75 -8.00
C THR A 124 -10.62 12.31 -7.93
N HIS A 125 -9.35 12.08 -7.65
CA HIS A 125 -8.74 10.73 -7.64
C HIS A 125 -8.24 10.28 -6.27
N ASP A 126 -8.18 11.18 -5.29
CA ASP A 126 -7.61 10.91 -3.96
C ASP A 126 -8.59 11.11 -2.80
N ALA A 127 -9.79 11.68 -3.05
CA ALA A 127 -10.82 11.84 -2.04
C ALA A 127 -12.20 11.50 -2.57
N TYR A 128 -13.01 10.89 -1.72
CA TYR A 128 -14.42 10.61 -2.01
C TYR A 128 -15.26 11.87 -1.78
N PHE A 129 -15.98 12.30 -2.82
CA PHE A 129 -16.91 13.41 -2.68
C PHE A 129 -18.22 12.96 -2.07
N LEU A 130 -18.56 13.51 -0.91
CA LEU A 130 -19.82 13.25 -0.21
C LEU A 130 -20.51 14.57 0.13
N TYR A 131 -21.67 14.77 -0.48
CA TYR A 131 -22.52 15.92 -0.20
C TYR A 131 -23.33 15.71 1.10
N GLY A 132 -23.54 16.79 1.85
CA GLY A 132 -24.37 16.79 3.06
C GLY A 132 -23.56 16.77 4.36
N ASP A 133 -24.27 16.81 5.49
CA ASP A 133 -23.64 16.89 6.80
C ASP A 133 -23.25 15.52 7.33
N LEU A 134 -22.08 15.44 7.94
CA LEU A 134 -21.57 14.24 8.61
C LEU A 134 -21.46 14.52 10.11
N ASP A 135 -22.03 13.65 10.91
CA ASP A 135 -21.82 13.66 12.36
C ASP A 135 -20.51 12.96 12.70
N VAL A 136 -19.40 13.72 12.59
CA VAL A 136 -18.04 13.20 12.83
C VAL A 136 -17.90 12.64 14.24
N LYS A 137 -18.64 13.18 15.23
CA LYS A 137 -18.63 12.66 16.59
C LYS A 137 -19.19 11.23 16.65
N ARG A 138 -20.36 11.01 16.06
CA ARG A 138 -20.96 9.66 15.97
C ARG A 138 -20.10 8.71 15.12
N MET A 139 -19.49 9.21 14.06
CA MET A 139 -18.56 8.43 13.25
C MET A 139 -17.34 7.98 14.08
N GLN A 140 -16.81 8.85 14.96
CA GLN A 140 -15.72 8.47 15.86
C GLN A 140 -16.18 7.47 16.94
N GLU A 141 -17.36 7.66 17.51
CA GLU A 141 -17.98 6.72 18.45
C GLU A 141 -18.12 5.32 17.82
N ALA A 142 -18.63 5.24 16.59
CA ALA A 142 -18.73 3.99 15.83
C ALA A 142 -17.35 3.37 15.53
N ALA A 143 -16.35 4.20 15.17
CA ALA A 143 -14.99 3.72 14.92
C ALA A 143 -14.32 3.15 16.18
N ASN A 144 -14.66 3.67 17.36
CA ASN A 144 -14.13 3.16 18.63
C ASN A 144 -14.68 1.76 18.95
N LEU A 145 -15.87 1.39 18.48
CA LEU A 145 -16.40 0.03 18.66
C LEU A 145 -15.51 -1.03 18.00
N LEU A 146 -14.70 -0.68 16.97
CA LEU A 146 -13.80 -1.62 16.33
C LEU A 146 -12.76 -2.22 17.30
N PHE A 147 -12.45 -1.54 18.41
CA PHE A 147 -11.54 -2.07 19.43
C PHE A 147 -12.14 -3.19 20.30
N GLU A 148 -13.46 -3.36 20.26
CA GLU A 148 -14.17 -4.37 21.04
C GLU A 148 -14.23 -5.73 20.30
N TYR A 149 -13.80 -5.77 19.04
CA TYR A 149 -13.88 -6.95 18.17
C TYR A 149 -12.50 -7.38 17.71
N GLU A 150 -12.34 -8.68 17.52
CA GLU A 150 -11.16 -9.30 16.88
C GLU A 150 -11.53 -9.98 15.57
N ASP A 151 -12.70 -10.62 15.50
CA ASP A 151 -13.20 -11.30 14.31
C ASP A 151 -13.99 -10.33 13.40
N PHE A 152 -13.43 -10.06 12.23
CA PHE A 152 -14.01 -9.19 11.21
C PHE A 152 -14.54 -9.96 10.00
N THR A 153 -15.01 -11.20 10.20
CA THR A 153 -15.55 -12.05 9.13
C THR A 153 -16.65 -11.35 8.32
N SER A 154 -17.52 -10.58 9.00
CA SER A 154 -18.61 -9.82 8.33
C SER A 154 -18.12 -8.73 7.38
N PHE A 155 -16.85 -8.32 7.49
CA PHE A 155 -16.20 -7.34 6.61
C PHE A 155 -15.30 -7.99 5.57
N SER A 156 -15.23 -9.32 5.52
CA SER A 156 -14.37 -10.06 4.61
C SER A 156 -15.15 -10.61 3.43
N LYS A 157 -14.55 -10.55 2.25
CA LYS A 157 -15.05 -11.26 1.08
C LYS A 157 -15.06 -12.78 1.35
N VAL A 158 -16.16 -13.44 1.01
CA VAL A 158 -16.32 -14.91 1.15
C VAL A 158 -15.32 -15.64 0.25
N HIS A 159 -14.88 -16.83 0.67
CA HIS A 159 -13.93 -17.68 -0.07
C HIS A 159 -12.53 -17.09 -0.27
N THR A 160 -12.01 -16.39 0.70
CA THR A 160 -10.60 -15.96 0.71
C THR A 160 -9.70 -17.05 1.30
N GLN A 161 -8.47 -17.18 0.76
CA GLN A 161 -7.46 -18.15 1.24
C GLN A 161 -6.75 -17.64 2.51
N VAL A 162 -7.50 -17.14 3.50
CA VAL A 162 -6.95 -16.70 4.78
C VAL A 162 -7.24 -17.72 5.87
N LYS A 163 -6.29 -17.94 6.79
CA LYS A 163 -6.45 -18.89 7.91
C LYS A 163 -7.40 -18.37 8.99
N THR A 164 -7.52 -17.06 9.13
CA THR A 164 -8.36 -16.39 10.12
C THR A 164 -8.75 -15.00 9.64
N ASN A 165 -9.91 -14.51 10.06
CA ASN A 165 -10.39 -13.15 9.82
C ASN A 165 -10.17 -12.22 11.04
N ASN A 166 -9.34 -12.66 12.00
CA ASN A 166 -9.00 -11.84 13.15
C ASN A 166 -8.03 -10.74 12.74
N CYS A 167 -8.28 -9.53 13.21
CA CYS A 167 -7.44 -8.35 13.04
C CYS A 167 -7.34 -7.62 14.38
N LYS A 168 -6.14 -7.20 14.73
CA LYS A 168 -5.92 -6.36 15.92
C LYS A 168 -5.92 -4.90 15.51
N ILE A 169 -7.00 -4.19 15.84
CA ILE A 169 -7.09 -2.74 15.62
C ILE A 169 -6.15 -2.04 16.61
N MET A 170 -5.33 -1.12 16.10
CA MET A 170 -4.33 -0.38 16.88
C MET A 170 -4.67 1.10 16.99
N GLU A 171 -5.36 1.65 15.98
CA GLU A 171 -5.75 3.05 15.94
C GLU A 171 -6.96 3.24 15.04
N THR A 172 -7.91 4.08 15.47
CA THR A 172 -8.98 4.62 14.64
C THR A 172 -9.16 6.10 14.95
N ARG A 173 -9.19 6.95 13.93
CA ARG A 173 -9.34 8.38 14.15
C ARG A 173 -9.96 9.08 12.95
N TRP A 174 -10.97 9.92 13.22
CA TRP A 174 -11.47 10.92 12.29
C TRP A 174 -10.85 12.28 12.63
N PHE A 175 -10.40 13.00 11.61
CA PHE A 175 -9.82 14.34 11.78
C PHE A 175 -9.89 15.12 10.46
N GLU A 176 -9.76 16.43 10.56
CA GLU A 176 -9.64 17.30 9.38
C GLU A 176 -8.18 17.58 9.05
N GLN A 177 -7.85 17.50 7.77
CA GLN A 177 -6.53 17.83 7.24
C GLN A 177 -6.69 18.43 5.84
N ASP A 178 -6.10 19.62 5.61
CA ASP A 178 -6.09 20.30 4.30
C ASP A 178 -7.48 20.47 3.66
N GLY A 179 -8.54 20.69 4.49
CA GLY A 179 -9.91 20.81 4.04
C GLY A 179 -10.61 19.49 3.69
N LEU A 180 -9.96 18.36 3.97
CA LEU A 180 -10.52 17.02 3.82
C LEU A 180 -10.84 16.41 5.18
N LEU A 181 -11.94 15.69 5.28
CA LEU A 181 -12.21 14.80 6.41
C LEU A 181 -11.49 13.47 6.17
N VAL A 182 -10.66 13.06 7.12
CA VAL A 182 -9.80 11.89 7.00
C VAL A 182 -10.17 10.85 8.05
N PHE A 183 -10.42 9.62 7.60
CA PHE A 183 -10.45 8.46 8.48
C PHE A 183 -9.10 7.75 8.43
N ARG A 184 -8.43 7.67 9.57
CA ARG A 184 -7.21 6.89 9.74
C ARG A 184 -7.52 5.65 10.54
N ILE A 185 -7.12 4.49 9.99
CA ILE A 185 -7.21 3.21 10.68
C ILE A 185 -5.88 2.47 10.58
N LYS A 186 -5.42 1.91 11.70
CA LYS A 186 -4.20 1.10 11.79
C LYS A 186 -4.53 -0.25 12.43
N ALA A 187 -4.05 -1.32 11.81
CA ALA A 187 -4.19 -2.68 12.33
C ALA A 187 -2.96 -3.52 11.96
N ASP A 188 -2.77 -4.66 12.64
CA ASP A 188 -1.74 -5.65 12.29
C ASP A 188 -1.94 -6.22 10.88
N ARG A 189 -3.20 -6.34 10.45
CA ARG A 189 -3.60 -6.79 9.12
C ARG A 189 -4.97 -6.24 8.73
N PHE A 190 -5.28 -6.32 7.44
CA PHE A 190 -6.62 -6.05 6.88
C PHE A 190 -7.06 -7.22 5.99
N LEU A 191 -8.36 -7.39 5.90
CA LEU A 191 -9.01 -8.41 5.10
C LEU A 191 -9.31 -7.86 3.69
N ARG A 192 -9.50 -8.76 2.75
CA ARG A 192 -9.97 -8.39 1.41
C ARG A 192 -11.50 -8.21 1.48
N ASN A 193 -11.95 -7.10 0.96
CA ASN A 193 -13.40 -6.84 0.81
C ASN A 193 -13.78 -6.86 -0.68
#